data_0c21ca1587a847cbab1f214b23b22b9f
#
_entry.id   0c21ca1587a847cbab1f214b23b22b9f
#
_cell.length_a   1.000
_cell.length_b   1.000
_cell.length_c   1.000
_cell.angle_alpha   90.00
_cell.angle_beta   90.00
_cell.angle_gamma   90.00
#
_symmetry.space_group_name_H-M   'P 1'
#
loop_
_entity.id
_entity.type
_entity.pdbx_description
1 polymer ?
#
loop_
_entity_poly.entity_id
_entity_poly.type
_entity_poly.pdbx_seq_one_letter_code
_entity_poly.pdbx_strand_id
1 'polypeptide(L)'
;MEDGKWDIQEIKQIKKNLLIKNTLFMLLFIVIIGFYIELGGSLTFLIGFCCAVLWILVVNMIYTIWTKKVIGNRAMQKDLDFKIYRHGKRSWKIKAIIGLIFIVVLSTGSTILFFQWDLEALNIDFPQNTISLFFVWLFYNIGEIRRIKKLDEYDEDVSSESIHH
;
A
#
# COMPACT_ATOMS: atom_id res chain seq x y z
N MET A 1 -20.01 -5.49 -24.62
CA MET A 1 -19.47 -5.15 -23.29
C MET A 1 -20.44 -4.13 -22.77
N GLU A 2 -21.33 -4.53 -21.87
CA GLU A 2 -22.29 -3.64 -21.26
C GLU A 2 -21.53 -2.49 -20.59
N ASP A 3 -21.95 -1.27 -20.86
CA ASP A 3 -21.54 -0.05 -20.16
C ASP A 3 -22.03 -0.16 -18.70
N GLY A 4 -21.33 -1.02 -17.93
CA GLY A 4 -21.63 -1.27 -16.56
C GLY A 4 -21.34 -0.01 -15.75
N LYS A 5 -22.38 0.71 -15.43
CA LYS A 5 -22.36 1.81 -14.49
C LYS A 5 -21.71 1.28 -13.19
N TRP A 6 -20.48 1.72 -12.89
CA TRP A 6 -19.79 1.32 -11.67
C TRP A 6 -20.61 1.78 -10.46
N ASP A 7 -20.95 0.87 -9.59
CA ASP A 7 -21.56 1.21 -8.31
C ASP A 7 -20.48 1.81 -7.40
N ILE A 8 -20.50 3.15 -7.29
CA ILE A 8 -19.52 3.91 -6.52
C ILE A 8 -19.63 3.58 -5.04
N GLN A 9 -20.84 3.29 -4.55
CA GLN A 9 -21.07 2.89 -3.18
C GLN A 9 -20.42 1.53 -2.88
N GLU A 10 -20.50 0.56 -3.79
CA GLU A 10 -19.82 -0.73 -3.68
C GLU A 10 -18.29 -0.53 -3.63
N ILE A 11 -17.73 0.29 -4.53
CA ILE A 11 -16.30 0.59 -4.57
C ILE A 11 -15.82 1.28 -3.29
N LYS A 12 -16.59 2.20 -2.75
CA LYS A 12 -16.31 2.87 -1.48
C LYS A 12 -16.29 1.89 -0.31
N GLN A 13 -17.24 0.97 -0.26
CA GLN A 13 -17.28 -0.07 0.76
C GLN A 13 -16.11 -1.03 0.66
N ILE A 14 -15.74 -1.43 -0.55
CA ILE A 14 -14.53 -2.24 -0.82
C ILE A 14 -13.29 -1.53 -0.28
N LYS A 15 -13.11 -0.25 -0.60
CA LYS A 15 -11.95 0.53 -0.13
C LYS A 15 -11.91 0.70 1.38
N LYS A 16 -13.06 0.96 2.02
CA LYS A 16 -13.16 0.99 3.48
C LYS A 16 -12.72 -0.33 4.11
N ASN A 17 -13.23 -1.44 3.60
CA ASN A 17 -12.89 -2.77 4.11
C ASN A 17 -11.41 -3.10 3.89
N LEU A 18 -10.84 -2.74 2.75
CA LEU A 18 -9.41 -2.92 2.47
C LEU A 18 -8.56 -2.04 3.39
N LEU A 19 -8.96 -0.79 3.64
CA LEU A 19 -8.27 0.10 4.57
C LEU A 19 -8.25 -0.48 5.99
N ILE A 20 -9.41 -0.92 6.50
CA ILE A 20 -9.51 -1.50 7.85
C ILE A 20 -8.62 -2.75 7.97
N LYS A 21 -8.68 -3.67 6.99
CA LYS A 21 -7.86 -4.88 6.98
C LYS A 21 -6.37 -4.56 6.95
N ASN A 22 -5.96 -3.62 6.09
CA ASN A 22 -4.57 -3.22 5.98
C ASN A 22 -4.06 -2.51 7.24
N THR A 23 -4.88 -1.63 7.82
CA THR A 23 -4.61 -0.96 9.09
C THR A 23 -4.41 -1.95 10.23
N LEU A 24 -5.32 -2.92 10.35
CA LEU A 24 -5.23 -3.96 11.38
C LEU A 24 -3.98 -4.84 11.18
N PHE A 25 -3.68 -5.21 9.94
CA PHE A 25 -2.49 -6.00 9.61
C PHE A 25 -1.18 -5.23 9.96
N MET A 26 -1.10 -3.95 9.59
CA MET A 26 0.08 -3.12 9.92
C MET A 26 0.24 -2.92 11.42
N LEU A 27 -0.86 -2.73 12.15
CA LEU A 27 -0.83 -2.58 13.60
C LEU A 27 -0.34 -3.87 14.28
N LEU A 28 -0.86 -5.02 13.86
CA LEU A 28 -0.41 -6.33 14.32
C LEU A 28 1.09 -6.54 14.02
N PHE A 29 1.53 -6.15 12.84
CA PHE A 29 2.94 -6.25 12.44
C PHE A 29 3.86 -5.39 13.32
N ILE A 30 3.47 -4.15 13.64
CA ILE A 30 4.22 -3.27 14.55
C ILE A 30 4.32 -3.89 15.95
N VAL A 31 3.23 -4.46 16.46
CA VAL A 31 3.21 -5.13 17.77
C VAL A 31 4.14 -6.34 17.78
N ILE A 32 4.11 -7.18 16.75
CA ILE A 32 4.99 -8.36 16.63
C ILE A 32 6.46 -7.93 16.58
N ILE A 33 6.79 -6.89 15.82
CA ILE A 33 8.15 -6.35 15.76
C ILE A 33 8.59 -5.83 17.14
N GLY A 34 7.74 -5.08 17.83
CA GLY A 34 8.03 -4.58 19.16
C GLY A 34 8.35 -5.70 20.15
N PHE A 35 7.51 -6.73 20.21
CA PHE A 35 7.75 -7.91 21.03
C PHE A 35 9.04 -8.65 20.65
N TYR A 36 9.30 -8.79 19.36
CA TYR A 36 10.53 -9.45 18.88
C TYR A 36 11.80 -8.71 19.35
N ILE A 37 11.80 -7.39 19.31
CA ILE A 37 12.92 -6.56 19.78
C ILE A 37 13.07 -6.67 21.30
N GLU A 38 11.99 -6.58 22.08
CA GLU A 38 12.02 -6.72 23.55
C GLU A 38 12.53 -8.07 24.02
N LEU A 39 12.27 -9.13 23.25
CA LEU A 39 12.77 -10.49 23.55
C LEU A 39 14.25 -10.67 23.14
N GLY A 40 14.94 -9.61 22.75
CA GLY A 40 16.35 -9.67 22.33
C GLY A 40 16.56 -10.28 20.95
N GLY A 41 15.55 -10.19 20.09
CA GLY A 41 15.65 -10.68 18.72
C GLY A 41 16.71 -9.95 17.89
N SER A 42 17.39 -10.69 16.99
CA SER A 42 18.44 -10.14 16.14
C SER A 42 17.90 -9.06 15.19
N LEU A 43 18.48 -7.88 15.27
CA LEU A 43 18.16 -6.76 14.39
C LEU A 43 18.50 -7.08 12.92
N THR A 44 19.58 -7.77 12.70
CA THR A 44 20.02 -8.24 11.37
C THR A 44 18.95 -9.10 10.72
N PHE A 45 18.36 -10.05 11.48
CA PHE A 45 17.26 -10.86 10.97
C PHE A 45 16.02 -10.03 10.61
N LEU A 46 15.65 -9.06 11.46
CA LEU A 46 14.50 -8.19 11.22
C LEU A 46 14.66 -7.36 9.94
N ILE A 47 15.82 -6.74 9.77
CA ILE A 47 16.10 -5.93 8.57
C ILE A 47 16.19 -6.79 7.32
N GLY A 48 16.82 -7.97 7.40
CA GLY A 48 16.84 -8.94 6.31
C GLY A 48 15.43 -9.40 5.90
N PHE A 49 14.54 -9.64 6.86
CA PHE A 49 13.15 -9.96 6.62
C PHE A 49 12.41 -8.79 5.92
N CYS A 50 12.61 -7.55 6.38
CA CYS A 50 12.04 -6.37 5.73
C CYS A 50 12.53 -6.21 4.29
N CYS A 51 13.81 -6.43 4.03
CA CYS A 51 14.36 -6.42 2.66
C CYS A 51 13.69 -7.48 1.77
N ALA A 52 13.51 -8.70 2.27
CA ALA A 52 12.84 -9.76 1.53
C ALA A 52 11.39 -9.38 1.19
N VAL A 53 10.64 -8.82 2.14
CA VAL A 53 9.27 -8.34 1.92
C VAL A 53 9.24 -7.23 0.85
N LEU A 54 10.17 -6.28 0.87
CA LEU A 54 10.25 -5.23 -0.15
C LEU A 54 10.46 -5.82 -1.55
N TRP A 55 11.34 -6.81 -1.72
CA TRP A 55 11.55 -7.49 -2.99
C TRP A 55 10.31 -8.27 -3.46
N ILE A 56 9.59 -8.92 -2.55
CA ILE A 56 8.30 -9.56 -2.87
C ILE A 56 7.29 -8.53 -3.39
N LEU A 57 7.23 -7.33 -2.79
CA LEU A 57 6.37 -6.24 -3.27
C LEU A 57 6.77 -5.77 -4.67
N VAL A 58 8.07 -5.66 -4.97
CA VAL A 58 8.57 -5.34 -6.33
C VAL A 58 8.06 -6.36 -7.34
N VAL A 59 8.24 -7.66 -7.08
CA VAL A 59 7.79 -8.74 -7.96
C VAL A 59 6.27 -8.71 -8.17
N ASN A 60 5.51 -8.55 -7.08
CA ASN A 60 4.05 -8.43 -7.15
C ASN A 60 3.60 -7.21 -7.99
N MET A 61 4.31 -6.10 -7.87
CA MET A 61 3.98 -4.88 -8.62
C MET A 61 4.29 -5.02 -10.12
N ILE A 62 5.43 -5.65 -10.47
CA ILE A 62 5.77 -6.00 -11.85
C ILE A 62 4.70 -6.92 -12.45
N TYR A 63 4.31 -7.97 -11.71
CA TYR A 63 3.25 -8.89 -12.13
C TYR A 63 1.93 -8.14 -12.40
N THR A 64 1.52 -7.24 -11.49
CA THR A 64 0.29 -6.46 -11.62
C THR A 64 0.32 -5.54 -12.85
N ILE A 65 1.47 -4.89 -13.11
CA ILE A 65 1.61 -4.00 -14.30
C ILE A 65 1.52 -4.79 -15.60
N TRP A 66 2.08 -6.01 -15.64
CA TRP A 66 2.11 -6.84 -16.83
C TRP A 66 0.76 -7.51 -17.09
N THR A 67 0.21 -8.16 -16.10
CA THR A 67 -1.01 -8.98 -16.24
C THR A 67 -2.30 -8.18 -16.02
N LYS A 68 -2.22 -6.99 -15.38
CA LYS A 68 -3.37 -6.21 -14.86
C LYS A 68 -4.23 -7.04 -13.89
N LYS A 69 -3.63 -8.05 -13.26
CA LYS A 69 -4.25 -8.86 -12.23
C LYS A 69 -3.54 -8.62 -10.91
N VAL A 70 -4.28 -8.53 -9.82
CA VAL A 70 -3.74 -8.43 -8.47
C VAL A 70 -3.63 -9.83 -7.88
N ILE A 71 -2.47 -10.14 -7.29
CA ILE A 71 -2.33 -11.33 -6.45
C ILE A 71 -3.07 -11.05 -5.14
N GLY A 72 -4.32 -11.51 -5.03
CA GLY A 72 -5.11 -11.26 -3.84
C GLY A 72 -6.60 -11.55 -4.04
N ASN A 73 -7.44 -10.84 -3.30
CA ASN A 73 -8.87 -11.06 -3.28
C ASN A 73 -9.57 -10.35 -4.47
N ARG A 74 -10.77 -10.85 -4.85
CA ARG A 74 -11.65 -10.23 -5.88
C ARG A 74 -11.91 -8.75 -5.62
N ALA A 75 -11.99 -8.33 -4.35
CA ALA A 75 -12.14 -6.94 -3.97
C ALA A 75 -10.97 -6.05 -4.43
N MET A 76 -9.72 -6.55 -4.31
CA MET A 76 -8.53 -5.84 -4.79
C MET A 76 -8.53 -5.73 -6.33
N GLN A 77 -8.99 -6.78 -7.02
CA GLN A 77 -9.10 -6.73 -8.48
C GLN A 77 -10.16 -5.70 -8.92
N LYS A 78 -11.32 -5.66 -8.29
CA LYS A 78 -12.35 -4.65 -8.56
C LYS A 78 -11.83 -3.21 -8.33
N ASP A 79 -11.08 -2.97 -7.24
CA ASP A 79 -10.47 -1.66 -6.99
C ASP A 79 -9.43 -1.29 -8.06
N LEU A 80 -8.64 -2.26 -8.55
CA LEU A 80 -7.71 -2.03 -9.64
C LEU A 80 -8.43 -1.70 -10.95
N ASP A 81 -9.47 -2.46 -11.31
CA ASP A 81 -10.24 -2.26 -12.53
C ASP A 81 -10.92 -0.88 -12.52
N PHE A 82 -11.48 -0.49 -11.37
CA PHE A 82 -12.03 0.86 -11.19
C PHE A 82 -10.96 1.96 -11.32
N LYS A 83 -9.77 1.77 -10.77
CA LYS A 83 -8.65 2.72 -10.93
C LYS A 83 -8.23 2.87 -12.40
N ILE A 84 -8.19 1.76 -13.15
CA ILE A 84 -7.89 1.76 -14.57
C ILE A 84 -8.98 2.49 -15.36
N TYR A 85 -10.25 2.26 -15.04
CA TYR A 85 -11.39 2.93 -15.64
C TYR A 85 -11.33 4.44 -15.39
N ARG A 86 -11.22 4.87 -14.14
CA ARG A 86 -11.25 6.28 -13.73
C ARG A 86 -10.09 7.12 -14.29
N HIS A 87 -8.89 6.59 -14.32
CA HIS A 87 -7.68 7.34 -14.72
C HIS A 87 -7.30 7.10 -16.19
N GLY A 88 -7.93 6.16 -16.84
CA GLY A 88 -7.50 5.67 -18.14
C GLY A 88 -6.27 4.76 -18.06
N LYS A 89 -6.22 3.78 -18.95
CA LYS A 89 -5.19 2.72 -18.97
C LYS A 89 -3.74 3.28 -19.03
N ARG A 90 -3.52 4.36 -19.80
CA ARG A 90 -2.19 4.97 -19.99
C ARG A 90 -1.73 5.68 -18.72
N SER A 91 -2.58 6.53 -18.15
CA SER A 91 -2.26 7.30 -16.94
C SER A 91 -2.05 6.38 -15.72
N TRP A 92 -2.89 5.36 -15.56
CA TRP A 92 -2.71 4.35 -14.52
C TRP A 92 -1.35 3.65 -14.66
N LYS A 93 -0.99 3.20 -15.88
CA LYS A 93 0.29 2.51 -16.13
C LYS A 93 1.50 3.38 -15.78
N ILE A 94 1.47 4.67 -16.13
CA ILE A 94 2.55 5.62 -15.80
C ILE A 94 2.68 5.75 -14.28
N LYS A 95 1.57 5.96 -13.56
CA LYS A 95 1.58 6.07 -12.10
C LYS A 95 2.08 4.78 -11.42
N ALA A 96 1.71 3.62 -11.96
CA ALA A 96 2.18 2.33 -11.45
C ALA A 96 3.69 2.15 -11.69
N ILE A 97 4.22 2.55 -12.85
CA ILE A 97 5.66 2.50 -13.13
C ILE A 97 6.44 3.45 -12.21
N ILE A 98 5.95 4.67 -11.98
CA ILE A 98 6.59 5.60 -11.03
C ILE A 98 6.64 4.99 -9.63
N GLY A 99 5.53 4.40 -9.17
CA GLY A 99 5.50 3.68 -7.90
C GLY A 99 6.48 2.49 -7.85
N LEU A 100 6.60 1.74 -8.95
CA LEU A 100 7.56 0.63 -9.05
C LEU A 100 9.00 1.14 -8.92
N ILE A 101 9.37 2.20 -9.64
CA ILE A 101 10.71 2.79 -9.57
C ILE A 101 11.02 3.20 -8.13
N PHE A 102 10.07 3.86 -7.45
CA PHE A 102 10.24 4.27 -6.05
C PHE A 102 10.51 3.08 -5.12
N ILE A 103 9.73 1.99 -5.25
CA ILE A 103 9.90 0.78 -4.42
C ILE A 103 11.23 0.09 -4.75
N VAL A 104 11.64 0.02 -6.02
CA VAL A 104 12.93 -0.57 -6.43
C VAL A 104 14.10 0.21 -5.82
N VAL A 105 14.08 1.55 -5.87
CA VAL A 105 15.10 2.39 -5.25
C VAL A 105 15.17 2.16 -3.75
N LEU A 106 14.00 2.11 -3.09
CA LEU A 106 13.91 1.83 -1.65
C LEU A 106 14.46 0.43 -1.31
N SER A 107 14.06 -0.60 -2.07
CA SER A 107 14.53 -1.98 -1.85
C SER A 107 16.04 -2.12 -2.06
N THR A 108 16.59 -1.48 -3.11
CA THR A 108 18.02 -1.50 -3.39
C THR A 108 18.78 -0.76 -2.29
N GLY A 109 18.31 0.44 -1.89
CA GLY A 109 18.91 1.21 -0.80
C GLY A 109 18.95 0.43 0.52
N SER A 110 17.80 -0.18 0.89
CA SER A 110 17.72 -1.02 2.10
C SER A 110 18.65 -2.23 2.03
N THR A 111 18.81 -2.85 0.85
CA THR A 111 19.72 -3.99 0.67
C THR A 111 21.19 -3.57 0.80
N ILE A 112 21.57 -2.41 0.23
CA ILE A 112 22.93 -1.87 0.37
C ILE A 112 23.24 -1.58 1.84
N LEU A 113 22.32 -0.94 2.56
CA LEU A 113 22.46 -0.67 3.99
C LEU A 113 22.61 -1.95 4.80
N PHE A 114 21.83 -2.98 4.48
CA PHE A 114 21.91 -4.28 5.13
C PHE A 114 23.29 -4.94 5.02
N PHE A 115 23.97 -4.81 3.87
CA PHE A 115 25.29 -5.42 3.66
C PHE A 115 26.47 -4.54 4.11
N GLN A 116 26.29 -3.22 4.20
CA GLN A 116 27.38 -2.30 4.51
C GLN A 116 27.46 -1.89 5.98
N TRP A 117 26.34 -1.95 6.71
CA TRP A 117 26.31 -1.51 8.11
C TRP A 117 26.42 -2.70 9.06
N ASP A 118 27.22 -2.49 10.12
CA ASP A 118 27.23 -3.35 11.28
C ASP A 118 25.96 -3.09 12.11
N LEU A 119 24.91 -3.84 11.78
CA LEU A 119 23.57 -3.66 12.36
C LEU A 119 23.51 -4.07 13.82
N GLU A 120 24.49 -4.86 14.29
CA GLU A 120 24.58 -5.27 15.70
C GLU A 120 25.09 -4.14 16.60
N ALA A 121 25.80 -3.15 16.01
CA ALA A 121 26.22 -1.95 16.72
C ALA A 121 25.08 -0.93 16.93
N LEU A 122 23.94 -1.10 16.27
CA LEU A 122 22.79 -0.22 16.40
C LEU A 122 21.96 -0.59 17.62
N ASN A 123 22.05 0.21 18.68
CA ASN A 123 21.11 0.13 19.80
C ASN A 123 19.77 0.71 19.38
N ILE A 124 18.77 -0.15 19.19
CA ILE A 124 17.40 0.29 18.92
C ILE A 124 16.61 0.13 20.22
N ASP A 125 16.31 1.25 20.85
CA ASP A 125 15.45 1.28 22.02
C ASP A 125 13.97 1.34 21.59
N PHE A 126 13.21 0.32 22.01
CA PHE A 126 11.76 0.35 21.93
C PHE A 126 11.22 1.12 23.17
N PRO A 127 10.22 2.06 23.06
CA PRO A 127 9.45 2.40 21.85
C PRO A 127 10.00 3.59 21.02
N GLN A 128 11.07 4.27 21.45
CA GLN A 128 11.51 5.55 20.89
C GLN A 128 11.80 5.48 19.37
N ASN A 129 12.49 4.46 18.93
CA ASN A 129 12.85 4.30 17.52
C ASN A 129 11.69 3.78 16.64
N THR A 130 10.64 3.25 17.27
CA THR A 130 9.44 2.74 16.57
C THR A 130 8.40 3.82 16.30
N ILE A 131 8.53 4.98 16.92
CA ILE A 131 7.63 6.13 16.72
C ILE A 131 7.60 6.55 15.25
N SER A 132 8.72 6.47 14.53
CA SER A 132 8.79 6.78 13.10
C SER A 132 7.89 5.89 12.25
N LEU A 133 7.80 4.59 12.56
CA LEU A 133 6.90 3.65 11.88
C LEU A 133 5.43 3.99 12.13
N PHE A 134 5.12 4.46 13.34
CA PHE A 134 3.76 4.90 13.67
C PHE A 134 3.36 6.13 12.84
N PHE A 135 4.25 7.09 12.63
CA PHE A 135 3.98 8.24 11.76
C PHE A 135 3.76 7.84 10.30
N VAL A 136 4.58 6.94 9.76
CA VAL A 136 4.39 6.41 8.39
C VAL A 136 3.01 5.75 8.26
N TRP A 137 2.62 4.93 9.23
CA TRP A 137 1.30 4.31 9.28
C TRP A 137 0.17 5.35 9.36
N LEU A 138 0.31 6.40 10.19
CA LEU A 138 -0.67 7.47 10.33
C LEU A 138 -0.86 8.22 9.00
N PHE A 139 0.24 8.64 8.36
CA PHE A 139 0.18 9.37 7.08
C PHE A 139 -0.42 8.52 5.96
N TYR A 140 -0.10 7.22 5.93
CA TYR A 140 -0.72 6.29 5.00
C TYR A 140 -2.25 6.25 5.17
N ASN A 141 -2.74 6.09 6.41
CA ASN A 141 -4.18 6.06 6.70
C ASN A 141 -4.89 7.37 6.33
N ILE A 142 -4.29 8.51 6.66
CA ILE A 142 -4.83 9.83 6.28
C ILE A 142 -4.93 9.95 4.76
N GLY A 143 -3.90 9.49 4.03
CA GLY A 143 -3.89 9.49 2.57
C GLY A 143 -5.02 8.66 1.97
N GLU A 144 -5.25 7.45 2.48
CA GLU A 144 -6.33 6.57 2.00
C GLU A 144 -7.73 7.10 2.37
N ILE A 145 -7.91 7.68 3.56
CA ILE A 145 -9.18 8.33 3.95
C ILE A 145 -9.49 9.49 3.00
N ARG A 146 -8.51 10.32 2.66
CA ARG A 146 -8.70 11.41 1.69
C ARG A 146 -9.09 10.89 0.30
N ARG A 147 -8.49 9.75 -0.13
CA ARG A 147 -8.85 9.12 -1.41
C ARG A 147 -10.28 8.57 -1.41
N ILE A 148 -10.75 8.04 -0.28
CA ILE A 148 -12.14 7.57 -0.13
C ILE A 148 -13.11 8.76 -0.17
N LYS A 149 -12.82 9.88 0.51
CA LYS A 149 -13.66 11.09 0.47
C LYS A 149 -13.80 11.67 -0.94
N LYS A 150 -12.73 11.65 -1.74
CA LYS A 150 -12.79 12.10 -3.16
C LYS A 150 -13.68 11.24 -4.05
N LEU A 151 -14.15 10.09 -3.59
CA LEU A 151 -15.16 9.31 -4.31
C LEU A 151 -16.57 9.85 -4.09
N ASP A 152 -16.82 10.51 -2.96
CA ASP A 152 -18.12 11.16 -2.69
C ASP A 152 -18.32 12.35 -3.64
N GLU A 153 -17.28 13.18 -3.81
CA GLU A 153 -17.29 14.30 -4.77
C GLU A 153 -17.57 13.81 -6.20
N TYR A 154 -16.94 12.68 -6.60
CA TYR A 154 -17.15 12.11 -7.93
C TYR A 154 -18.58 11.57 -8.13
N ASP A 155 -19.21 11.01 -7.11
CA ASP A 155 -20.59 10.50 -7.15
C ASP A 155 -21.60 11.65 -7.32
N GLU A 156 -21.37 12.77 -6.64
CA GLU A 156 -22.18 13.98 -6.75
C GLU A 156 -22.09 14.59 -8.16
N ASP A 157 -20.88 14.66 -8.74
CA ASP A 157 -20.67 15.19 -10.11
C ASP A 157 -21.42 14.34 -11.16
N VAL A 158 -21.28 13.00 -11.09
CA VAL A 158 -21.94 12.09 -12.05
C VAL A 158 -23.47 12.11 -11.89
N SER A 159 -23.98 12.25 -10.66
CA SER A 159 -25.42 12.34 -10.41
C SER A 159 -26.00 13.66 -10.90
N SER A 160 -25.29 14.76 -10.78
CA SER A 160 -25.71 16.07 -11.27
C SER A 160 -25.76 16.16 -12.80
N GLU A 161 -24.80 15.56 -13.52
CA GLU A 161 -24.82 15.48 -14.98
C GLU A 161 -25.99 14.64 -15.51
N SER A 162 -26.41 13.60 -14.79
CA SER A 162 -27.52 12.72 -15.22
C SER A 162 -28.89 13.36 -15.10
N ILE A 163 -29.06 14.47 -14.34
CA ILE A 163 -30.32 15.20 -14.16
C ILE A 163 -30.53 16.24 -15.26
N HIS A 164 -29.46 16.64 -15.96
CA HIS A 164 -29.52 17.69 -17.01
C HIS A 164 -29.64 17.14 -18.45
N HIS A 165 -29.79 15.83 -18.60
CA HIS A 165 -30.09 15.13 -19.87
C HIS A 165 -31.42 14.40 -19.80
#